data_636215b5faa290bbb156e080601bdada
#
_entry.id   636215b5faa290bbb156e080601bdada
#
_cell.length_a   1.000
_cell.length_b   1.000
_cell.length_c   1.000
_cell.angle_alpha   90.00
_cell.angle_beta   90.00
_cell.angle_gamma   90.00
#
_symmetry.space_group_name_H-M   'P 1'
#
loop_
_entity.id
_entity.type
_entity.pdbx_description
1 polymer ?
#
loop_
_entity_poly.entity_id
_entity_poly.type
_entity_poly.pdbx_seq_one_letter_code
_entity_poly.pdbx_strand_id
1 'polypeptide(L)'
;VRVRGQLSEFGLVPEEYGGETQFVDVSAVTHEGLDGLLEAIILTADAALDLRANPDMPAQGVAIEAHLDKGRGPVATVLVHRGTLRIGDSIVAGSAHGRVRALIDDQGGNVTEALPSMPVQVLGLTSVPGAGDNFLVVEDDRMARQIADKREARMRAAQQAKTSRRKTLDQLFDELQKGETQELLLILKGDGAGSVEALELSLIHI
;
A
#
# COMPACT_ATOMS: atom_id res chain seq x y z
N VAL A 1 22.83 23.80 2.23
CA VAL A 1 24.21 23.37 2.54
C VAL A 1 24.22 22.33 3.66
N ARG A 2 23.68 22.65 4.86
CA ARG A 2 23.74 21.74 6.03
C ARG A 2 23.10 20.35 5.79
N VAL A 3 21.90 20.32 5.20
CA VAL A 3 21.18 19.06 4.91
C VAL A 3 21.95 18.20 3.89
N ARG A 4 22.49 18.82 2.82
CA ARG A 4 23.30 18.13 1.82
C ARG A 4 24.56 17.49 2.44
N GLY A 5 25.22 18.20 3.36
CA GLY A 5 26.37 17.66 4.11
C GLY A 5 25.99 16.44 4.95
N GLN A 6 24.89 16.50 5.69
CA GLN A 6 24.41 15.39 6.49
C GLN A 6 24.03 14.16 5.63
N LEU A 7 23.39 14.37 4.49
CA LEU A 7 23.04 13.28 3.57
C LEU A 7 24.28 12.64 2.92
N SER A 8 25.34 13.44 2.69
CA SER A 8 26.61 12.92 2.18
C SER A 8 27.29 11.95 3.17
N GLU A 9 27.09 12.12 4.48
CA GLU A 9 27.58 11.19 5.50
C GLU A 9 26.92 9.81 5.40
N PHE A 10 25.70 9.75 4.83
CA PHE A 10 24.97 8.50 4.53
C PHE A 10 25.19 7.98 3.11
N GLY A 11 26.19 8.51 2.38
CA GLY A 11 26.56 8.06 1.04
C GLY A 11 25.74 8.70 -0.10
N LEU A 12 24.83 9.65 0.20
CA LEU A 12 24.10 10.41 -0.81
C LEU A 12 24.88 11.66 -1.15
N VAL A 13 25.82 11.54 -2.09
CA VAL A 13 26.68 12.64 -2.51
C VAL A 13 26.06 13.38 -3.68
N PRO A 14 25.85 14.71 -3.58
CA PRO A 14 25.31 15.52 -4.67
C PRO A 14 26.24 15.52 -5.90
N GLU A 15 25.65 15.65 -7.10
CA GLU A 15 26.41 15.85 -8.35
C GLU A 15 27.37 17.04 -8.28
N GLU A 16 26.99 18.12 -7.61
CA GLU A 16 27.81 19.31 -7.36
C GLU A 16 29.13 18.99 -6.60
N TYR A 17 29.15 17.88 -5.85
CA TYR A 17 30.31 17.41 -5.10
C TYR A 17 30.95 16.16 -5.72
N GLY A 18 30.60 15.85 -7.00
CA GLY A 18 31.14 14.72 -7.75
C GLY A 18 30.44 13.40 -7.48
N GLY A 19 29.24 13.41 -6.89
CA GLY A 19 28.38 12.24 -6.72
C GLY A 19 27.46 12.01 -7.92
N GLU A 20 26.56 11.02 -7.78
CA GLU A 20 25.61 10.64 -8.83
C GLU A 20 24.15 10.99 -8.44
N THR A 21 23.95 11.61 -7.26
CA THR A 21 22.61 11.90 -6.74
C THR A 21 22.19 13.32 -7.07
N GLN A 22 21.06 13.48 -7.74
CA GLN A 22 20.47 14.79 -7.99
C GLN A 22 19.80 15.33 -6.71
N PHE A 23 20.06 16.58 -6.38
CA PHE A 23 19.46 17.28 -5.26
C PHE A 23 18.66 18.48 -5.77
N VAL A 24 17.38 18.51 -5.48
CA VAL A 24 16.48 19.60 -5.86
C VAL A 24 15.90 20.22 -4.59
N ASP A 25 16.12 21.51 -4.42
CA ASP A 25 15.54 22.26 -3.30
C ASP A 25 14.12 22.70 -3.69
N VAL A 26 13.13 22.37 -2.87
CA VAL A 26 11.71 22.65 -3.14
C VAL A 26 11.02 23.27 -1.93
N SER A 27 10.00 24.04 -2.19
CA SER A 27 9.10 24.57 -1.16
C SER A 27 7.66 24.19 -1.46
N ALA A 28 7.04 23.37 -0.59
CA ALA A 28 5.65 23.01 -0.71
C ALA A 28 4.68 24.18 -0.51
N VAL A 29 5.11 25.22 0.22
CA VAL A 29 4.29 26.40 0.52
C VAL A 29 4.29 27.41 -0.64
N THR A 30 5.48 27.67 -1.22
CA THR A 30 5.63 28.64 -2.32
C THR A 30 5.59 28.00 -3.70
N HIS A 31 5.58 26.66 -3.78
CA HIS A 31 5.70 25.87 -5.01
C HIS A 31 7.00 26.09 -5.79
N GLU A 32 8.01 26.69 -5.15
CA GLU A 32 9.32 26.91 -5.76
C GLU A 32 10.04 25.59 -5.97
N GLY A 33 10.69 25.43 -7.13
CA GLY A 33 11.51 24.27 -7.48
C GLY A 33 10.74 23.02 -7.89
N LEU A 34 9.38 23.03 -7.93
CA LEU A 34 8.59 21.85 -8.29
C LEU A 34 8.81 21.40 -9.73
N ASP A 35 8.90 22.32 -10.68
CA ASP A 35 9.17 21.97 -12.07
C ASP A 35 10.53 21.30 -12.24
N GLY A 36 11.57 21.84 -11.57
CA GLY A 36 12.89 21.23 -11.55
C GLY A 36 12.93 19.85 -10.88
N LEU A 37 12.09 19.63 -9.86
CA LEU A 37 11.92 18.30 -9.25
C LEU A 37 11.31 17.30 -10.25
N LEU A 38 10.27 17.71 -10.98
CA LEU A 38 9.63 16.86 -11.99
C LEU A 38 10.59 16.52 -13.14
N GLU A 39 11.36 17.50 -13.62
CA GLU A 39 12.40 17.29 -14.62
C GLU A 39 13.48 16.31 -14.14
N ALA A 40 13.95 16.45 -12.89
CA ALA A 40 14.93 15.55 -12.30
C ALA A 40 14.40 14.11 -12.16
N ILE A 41 13.12 13.95 -11.79
CA ILE A 41 12.47 12.63 -11.72
C ILE A 41 12.41 11.99 -13.11
N ILE A 42 11.97 12.72 -14.12
CA ILE A 42 11.87 12.22 -15.50
C ILE A 42 13.27 11.86 -16.03
N LEU A 43 14.25 12.74 -15.84
CA LEU A 43 15.62 12.49 -16.29
C LEU A 43 16.22 11.24 -15.64
N THR A 44 16.01 11.08 -14.33
CA THR A 44 16.47 9.87 -13.61
C THR A 44 15.79 8.62 -14.12
N ALA A 45 14.48 8.66 -14.37
CA ALA A 45 13.72 7.53 -14.89
C ALA A 45 14.20 7.12 -16.30
N ASP A 46 14.44 8.10 -17.17
CA ASP A 46 14.79 7.84 -18.57
C ASP A 46 16.27 7.47 -18.76
N ALA A 47 17.17 8.06 -17.99
CA ALA A 47 18.61 7.89 -18.17
C ALA A 47 19.23 6.83 -17.26
N ALA A 48 18.76 6.68 -16.03
CA ALA A 48 19.40 5.81 -15.03
C ALA A 48 18.66 4.48 -14.82
N LEU A 49 17.38 4.36 -15.18
CA LEU A 49 16.54 3.20 -14.88
C LEU A 49 16.10 2.48 -16.17
N ASP A 50 16.21 1.16 -16.19
CA ASP A 50 15.63 0.31 -17.25
C ASP A 50 14.21 -0.13 -16.81
N LEU A 51 13.24 0.75 -17.01
CA LEU A 51 11.84 0.56 -16.60
C LEU A 51 11.07 -0.17 -17.70
N ARG A 52 11.06 -1.50 -17.65
CA ARG A 52 10.33 -2.35 -18.60
C ARG A 52 9.30 -3.20 -17.90
N ALA A 53 8.14 -3.37 -18.51
CA ALA A 53 7.13 -4.31 -18.08
C ALA A 53 6.50 -4.99 -19.30
N ASN A 54 6.12 -6.27 -19.15
CA ASN A 54 5.42 -7.01 -20.19
C ASN A 54 3.90 -6.79 -20.00
N PRO A 55 3.19 -6.18 -20.98
CA PRO A 55 1.74 -6.02 -20.92
C PRO A 55 0.99 -7.31 -21.31
N ASP A 56 1.61 -8.24 -22.07
CA ASP A 56 0.96 -9.41 -22.64
C ASP A 56 0.96 -10.61 -21.69
N MET A 57 0.50 -10.38 -20.45
CA MET A 57 0.36 -11.40 -19.42
C MET A 57 -0.76 -11.05 -18.45
N PRO A 58 -1.24 -11.99 -17.61
CA PRO A 58 -2.18 -11.68 -16.53
C PRO A 58 -1.63 -10.59 -15.60
N ALA A 59 -2.49 -9.61 -15.27
CA ALA A 59 -2.07 -8.47 -14.49
C ALA A 59 -1.61 -8.85 -13.08
N GLN A 60 -0.58 -8.16 -12.63
CA GLN A 60 -0.07 -8.21 -11.26
C GLN A 60 0.35 -6.80 -10.82
N GLY A 61 0.16 -6.52 -9.55
CA GLY A 61 0.51 -5.23 -8.98
C GLY A 61 0.19 -5.17 -7.50
N VAL A 62 -0.04 -3.98 -7.00
CA VAL A 62 -0.24 -3.71 -5.58
C VAL A 62 -1.50 -2.87 -5.36
N ALA A 63 -2.23 -3.15 -4.29
CA ALA A 63 -3.30 -2.28 -3.80
C ALA A 63 -2.67 -1.13 -3.01
N ILE A 64 -2.87 0.10 -3.47
CA ILE A 64 -2.35 1.31 -2.82
C ILE A 64 -3.22 1.66 -1.61
N GLU A 65 -4.53 1.64 -1.85
CA GLU A 65 -5.54 1.90 -0.81
C GLU A 65 -6.82 1.11 -1.12
N ALA A 66 -7.65 0.92 -0.13
CA ALA A 66 -8.97 0.35 -0.32
C ALA A 66 -9.92 0.81 0.78
N HIS A 67 -11.18 0.95 0.44
CA HIS A 67 -12.24 1.34 1.36
C HIS A 67 -13.58 0.72 0.98
N LEU A 68 -14.53 0.78 1.90
CA LEU A 68 -15.89 0.35 1.66
C LEU A 68 -16.74 1.58 1.27
N ASP A 69 -17.08 1.67 -0.01
CA ASP A 69 -18.01 2.71 -0.49
C ASP A 69 -19.47 2.29 -0.25
N LYS A 70 -20.31 3.23 0.22
CA LYS A 70 -21.72 2.96 0.59
C LYS A 70 -22.59 2.53 -0.60
N GLY A 71 -22.25 2.97 -1.81
CA GLY A 71 -23.02 2.67 -3.02
C GLY A 71 -22.39 1.58 -3.89
N ARG A 72 -21.07 1.56 -3.97
CA ARG A 72 -20.29 0.71 -4.88
C ARG A 72 -19.73 -0.54 -4.22
N GLY A 73 -19.78 -0.63 -2.88
CA GLY A 73 -19.21 -1.73 -2.11
C GLY A 73 -17.69 -1.59 -1.94
N PRO A 74 -16.93 -2.70 -1.81
CA PRO A 74 -15.47 -2.64 -1.73
C PRO A 74 -14.85 -2.05 -2.98
N VAL A 75 -14.07 -0.99 -2.81
CA VAL A 75 -13.31 -0.31 -3.85
C VAL A 75 -11.84 -0.37 -3.48
N ALA A 76 -10.98 -0.72 -4.43
CA ALA A 76 -9.53 -0.74 -4.23
C ALA A 76 -8.84 0.04 -5.36
N THR A 77 -7.98 0.98 -5.01
CA THR A 77 -7.06 1.61 -5.95
C THR A 77 -5.84 0.71 -6.08
N VAL A 78 -5.58 0.21 -7.27
CA VAL A 78 -4.45 -0.66 -7.56
C VAL A 78 -3.50 -0.01 -8.56
N LEU A 79 -2.21 -0.28 -8.42
CA LEU A 79 -1.18 0.05 -9.40
C LEU A 79 -0.76 -1.22 -10.13
N VAL A 80 -0.96 -1.25 -11.44
CA VAL A 80 -0.52 -2.38 -12.26
C VAL A 80 0.99 -2.30 -12.45
N HIS A 81 1.73 -3.33 -12.03
CA HIS A 81 3.17 -3.40 -12.24
C HIS A 81 3.51 -4.08 -13.56
N ARG A 82 2.78 -5.10 -13.94
CA ARG A 82 2.96 -5.86 -15.20
C ARG A 82 1.67 -6.54 -15.60
N GLY A 83 1.58 -6.92 -16.86
CA GLY A 83 0.36 -7.48 -17.44
C GLY A 83 -0.68 -6.40 -17.70
N THR A 84 -1.82 -6.80 -18.21
CA THR A 84 -2.96 -5.92 -18.48
C THR A 84 -4.16 -6.40 -17.69
N LEU A 85 -4.73 -5.52 -16.87
CA LEU A 85 -5.96 -5.76 -16.11
C LEU A 85 -7.16 -5.35 -16.95
N ARG A 86 -8.15 -6.25 -17.08
CA ARG A 86 -9.35 -6.02 -17.89
C ARG A 86 -10.63 -6.20 -17.08
N ILE A 87 -11.68 -5.55 -17.54
CA ILE A 87 -13.03 -5.81 -17.03
C ILE A 87 -13.38 -7.29 -17.30
N GLY A 88 -13.89 -7.98 -16.28
CA GLY A 88 -14.22 -9.41 -16.35
C GLY A 88 -13.14 -10.32 -15.78
N ASP A 89 -11.94 -9.85 -15.54
CA ASP A 89 -10.86 -10.63 -14.93
C ASP A 89 -11.21 -11.05 -13.50
N SER A 90 -10.82 -12.27 -13.14
CA SER A 90 -10.90 -12.78 -11.78
C SER A 90 -9.62 -12.39 -11.05
N ILE A 91 -9.74 -11.64 -9.95
CA ILE A 91 -8.59 -11.11 -9.20
C ILE A 91 -8.58 -11.54 -7.74
N VAL A 92 -7.38 -11.61 -7.20
CA VAL A 92 -7.11 -11.77 -5.77
C VAL A 92 -6.23 -10.62 -5.31
N ALA A 93 -6.64 -9.90 -4.27
CA ALA A 93 -5.86 -8.85 -3.63
C ALA A 93 -5.80 -9.12 -2.12
N GLY A 94 -4.64 -9.49 -1.61
CA GLY A 94 -4.54 -9.96 -0.22
C GLY A 94 -5.44 -11.16 0.06
N SER A 95 -6.35 -11.01 1.01
CA SER A 95 -7.44 -11.97 1.32
C SER A 95 -8.75 -11.67 0.60
N ALA A 96 -8.84 -10.55 -0.12
CA ALA A 96 -9.99 -10.22 -0.95
C ALA A 96 -9.87 -10.90 -2.33
N HIS A 97 -11.01 -11.24 -2.91
CA HIS A 97 -11.09 -11.77 -4.26
C HIS A 97 -12.34 -11.23 -4.95
N GLY A 98 -12.45 -11.38 -6.24
CA GLY A 98 -13.64 -10.98 -6.98
C GLY A 98 -13.41 -10.91 -8.47
N ARG A 99 -14.47 -10.52 -9.19
CA ARG A 99 -14.41 -10.28 -10.62
C ARG A 99 -14.48 -8.78 -10.89
N VAL A 100 -13.56 -8.27 -11.68
CA VAL A 100 -13.52 -6.86 -12.07
C VAL A 100 -14.80 -6.50 -12.80
N ARG A 101 -15.61 -5.62 -12.21
CA ARG A 101 -16.86 -5.13 -12.80
C ARG A 101 -16.66 -3.82 -13.53
N ALA A 102 -15.81 -2.96 -13.01
CA ALA A 102 -15.44 -1.68 -13.60
C ALA A 102 -14.02 -1.31 -13.20
N LEU A 103 -13.36 -0.56 -14.07
CA LEU A 103 -12.10 0.11 -13.85
C LEU A 103 -12.32 1.61 -14.03
N ILE A 104 -11.85 2.39 -13.08
CA ILE A 104 -11.96 3.87 -13.12
C ILE A 104 -10.54 4.42 -13.03
N ASP A 105 -10.19 5.31 -13.94
CA ASP A 105 -8.88 5.95 -13.96
C ASP A 105 -8.74 7.04 -12.88
N ASP A 106 -7.59 7.69 -12.85
CA ASP A 106 -7.24 8.77 -11.92
C ASP A 106 -8.07 10.05 -12.12
N GLN A 107 -8.72 10.19 -13.28
CA GLN A 107 -9.60 11.32 -13.61
C GLN A 107 -11.10 11.02 -13.38
N GLY A 108 -11.41 9.81 -12.92
CA GLY A 108 -12.77 9.35 -12.69
C GLY A 108 -13.48 8.82 -13.95
N GLY A 109 -12.76 8.62 -15.05
CA GLY A 109 -13.26 8.02 -16.28
C GLY A 109 -13.32 6.48 -16.19
N ASN A 110 -14.32 5.89 -16.85
CA ASN A 110 -14.36 4.44 -16.99
C ASN A 110 -13.42 3.99 -18.10
N VAL A 111 -12.54 3.03 -17.78
CA VAL A 111 -11.62 2.41 -18.75
C VAL A 111 -11.91 0.93 -18.87
N THR A 112 -11.60 0.33 -20.01
CA THR A 112 -11.83 -1.09 -20.28
C THR A 112 -10.66 -1.96 -19.85
N GLU A 113 -9.47 -1.37 -19.83
CA GLU A 113 -8.21 -2.04 -19.45
C GLU A 113 -7.25 -1.07 -18.78
N ALA A 114 -6.35 -1.61 -17.96
CA ALA A 114 -5.26 -0.89 -17.35
C ALA A 114 -3.94 -1.59 -17.65
N LEU A 115 -3.02 -0.82 -18.25
CA LEU A 115 -1.67 -1.24 -18.64
C LEU A 115 -0.68 -1.12 -17.47
N PRO A 116 0.55 -1.65 -17.59
CA PRO A 116 1.60 -1.42 -16.59
C PRO A 116 1.79 0.07 -16.29
N SER A 117 2.05 0.38 -15.02
CA SER A 117 2.19 1.73 -14.46
C SER A 117 0.89 2.56 -14.37
N MET A 118 -0.25 2.02 -14.77
CA MET A 118 -1.54 2.70 -14.61
C MET A 118 -2.13 2.45 -13.22
N PRO A 119 -2.46 3.51 -12.45
CA PRO A 119 -3.30 3.40 -11.29
C PRO A 119 -4.78 3.35 -11.72
N VAL A 120 -5.54 2.43 -11.16
CA VAL A 120 -6.99 2.32 -11.40
C VAL A 120 -7.75 1.93 -10.15
N GLN A 121 -8.96 2.45 -10.00
CA GLN A 121 -9.90 1.95 -9.01
C GLN A 121 -10.62 0.74 -9.58
N VAL A 122 -10.58 -0.35 -8.82
CA VAL A 122 -11.21 -1.64 -9.16
C VAL A 122 -12.48 -1.81 -8.34
N LEU A 123 -13.58 -2.10 -9.02
CA LEU A 123 -14.85 -2.46 -8.42
C LEU A 123 -15.14 -3.95 -8.69
N GLY A 124 -15.74 -4.63 -7.71
CA GLY A 124 -16.16 -6.02 -7.87
C GLY A 124 -15.51 -6.99 -6.90
N LEU A 125 -14.69 -6.49 -5.97
CA LEU A 125 -14.13 -7.28 -4.87
C LEU A 125 -15.21 -7.67 -3.86
N THR A 126 -15.04 -8.82 -3.19
CA THR A 126 -15.93 -9.33 -2.14
C THR A 126 -15.68 -8.70 -0.78
N SER A 127 -14.47 -8.21 -0.55
CA SER A 127 -14.05 -7.55 0.69
C SER A 127 -13.00 -6.49 0.39
N VAL A 128 -12.66 -5.69 1.36
CA VAL A 128 -11.65 -4.63 1.25
C VAL A 128 -10.26 -5.25 1.47
N PRO A 129 -9.34 -5.19 0.49
CA PRO A 129 -7.96 -5.63 0.69
C PRO A 129 -7.19 -4.65 1.57
N GLY A 130 -6.05 -5.10 2.10
CA GLY A 130 -5.12 -4.23 2.82
C GLY A 130 -4.32 -3.33 1.88
N ALA A 131 -3.96 -2.13 2.35
CA ALA A 131 -2.97 -1.30 1.65
C ALA A 131 -1.63 -2.04 1.62
N GLY A 132 -0.97 -2.04 0.46
CA GLY A 132 0.26 -2.81 0.23
C GLY A 132 0.04 -4.27 -0.15
N ASP A 133 -1.20 -4.77 -0.15
CA ASP A 133 -1.48 -6.14 -0.60
C ASP A 133 -1.21 -6.30 -2.10
N ASN A 134 -0.50 -7.37 -2.44
CA ASN A 134 -0.31 -7.73 -3.84
C ASN A 134 -1.59 -8.28 -4.46
N PHE A 135 -1.94 -7.77 -5.63
CA PHE A 135 -3.01 -8.35 -6.43
C PHE A 135 -2.45 -9.15 -7.62
N LEU A 136 -3.23 -10.11 -8.08
CA LEU A 136 -2.96 -10.90 -9.27
C LEU A 136 -4.25 -11.33 -9.95
N VAL A 137 -4.22 -11.39 -11.28
CA VAL A 137 -5.27 -11.99 -12.10
C VAL A 137 -5.06 -13.50 -12.15
N VAL A 138 -6.14 -14.25 -12.02
CA VAL A 138 -6.16 -15.71 -12.09
C VAL A 138 -7.16 -16.18 -13.13
N GLU A 139 -7.08 -17.46 -13.53
CA GLU A 139 -7.88 -18.03 -14.61
C GLU A 139 -9.38 -18.01 -14.33
N ASP A 140 -9.78 -18.30 -13.09
CA ASP A 140 -11.19 -18.37 -12.70
C ASP A 140 -11.46 -17.91 -11.25
N ASP A 141 -12.74 -17.64 -10.98
CA ASP A 141 -13.21 -17.20 -9.66
C ASP A 141 -13.00 -18.25 -8.56
N ARG A 142 -12.97 -19.53 -8.91
CA ARG A 142 -12.74 -20.62 -7.94
C ARG A 142 -11.31 -20.60 -7.45
N MET A 143 -10.36 -20.42 -8.36
CA MET A 143 -8.95 -20.26 -8.01
C MET A 143 -8.73 -18.98 -7.18
N ALA A 144 -9.36 -17.88 -7.58
CA ALA A 144 -9.33 -16.63 -6.83
C ALA A 144 -9.74 -16.83 -5.37
N ARG A 145 -10.89 -17.48 -5.16
CA ARG A 145 -11.41 -17.79 -3.83
C ARG A 145 -10.48 -18.70 -3.03
N GLN A 146 -9.97 -19.77 -3.62
CA GLN A 146 -9.07 -20.70 -2.92
C GLN A 146 -7.78 -20.02 -2.44
N ILE A 147 -7.22 -19.10 -3.25
CA ILE A 147 -6.03 -18.34 -2.86
C ILE A 147 -6.36 -17.38 -1.72
N ALA A 148 -7.48 -16.67 -1.82
CA ALA A 148 -7.94 -15.73 -0.80
C ALA A 148 -8.18 -16.43 0.55
N ASP A 149 -8.92 -17.55 0.55
CA ASP A 149 -9.21 -18.36 1.74
C ASP A 149 -7.91 -18.86 2.42
N LYS A 150 -6.93 -19.30 1.61
CA LYS A 150 -5.61 -19.71 2.10
C LYS A 150 -4.84 -18.56 2.76
N ARG A 151 -4.86 -17.39 2.13
CA ARG A 151 -4.19 -16.20 2.68
C ARG A 151 -4.84 -15.74 3.98
N GLU A 152 -6.18 -15.72 4.01
CA GLU A 152 -6.94 -15.38 5.21
C GLU A 152 -6.67 -16.35 6.37
N ALA A 153 -6.71 -17.66 6.13
CA ALA A 153 -6.39 -18.66 7.13
C ALA A 153 -4.96 -18.48 7.70
N ARG A 154 -3.99 -18.17 6.83
CA ARG A 154 -2.61 -17.90 7.25
C ARG A 154 -2.50 -16.64 8.12
N MET A 155 -3.20 -15.56 7.75
CA MET A 155 -3.23 -14.33 8.55
C MET A 155 -3.86 -14.56 9.92
N ARG A 156 -5.01 -15.26 9.98
CA ARG A 156 -5.65 -15.62 11.25
C ARG A 156 -4.74 -16.46 12.14
N ALA A 157 -4.07 -17.46 11.58
CA ALA A 157 -3.12 -18.28 12.33
C ALA A 157 -1.94 -17.46 12.87
N ALA A 158 -1.39 -16.53 12.07
CA ALA A 158 -0.32 -15.63 12.50
C ALA A 158 -0.76 -14.67 13.62
N GLN A 159 -1.99 -14.16 13.52
CA GLN A 159 -2.56 -13.27 14.54
C GLN A 159 -2.84 -14.01 15.86
N GLN A 160 -3.38 -15.23 15.77
CA GLN A 160 -3.58 -16.09 16.95
C GLN A 160 -2.25 -16.46 17.62
N ALA A 161 -1.21 -16.74 16.82
CA ALA A 161 0.12 -17.02 17.36
C ALA A 161 0.76 -15.82 18.07
N LYS A 162 0.46 -14.58 17.60
CA LYS A 162 0.90 -13.34 18.27
C LYS A 162 0.17 -13.14 19.61
N THR A 163 -1.15 -13.36 19.63
CA THR A 163 -1.98 -13.17 20.83
C THR A 163 -1.77 -14.28 21.87
N SER A 164 -1.45 -15.50 21.43
CA SER A 164 -1.23 -16.64 22.33
C SER A 164 0.22 -16.79 22.81
N ARG A 165 1.09 -15.80 22.59
CA ARG A 165 2.38 -15.76 23.28
C ARG A 165 2.11 -15.79 24.78
N ARG A 166 2.35 -16.94 25.39
CA ARG A 166 2.27 -17.11 26.84
C ARG A 166 3.09 -16.00 27.49
N LYS A 167 2.45 -15.18 28.32
CA LYS A 167 3.14 -14.21 29.17
C LYS A 167 4.22 -14.97 29.94
N THR A 168 5.45 -14.52 29.86
CA THR A 168 6.52 -15.10 30.64
C THR A 168 6.26 -14.80 32.12
N LEU A 169 6.76 -15.66 33.03
CA LEU A 169 6.62 -15.43 34.48
C LEU A 169 7.15 -14.05 34.89
N ASP A 170 8.22 -13.57 34.24
CA ASP A 170 8.77 -12.23 34.48
C ASP A 170 7.78 -11.10 34.12
N GLN A 171 7.04 -11.23 33.01
CA GLN A 171 5.99 -10.28 32.63
C GLN A 171 4.81 -10.31 33.62
N LEU A 172 4.48 -11.48 34.16
CA LEU A 172 3.45 -11.61 35.18
C LEU A 172 3.87 -10.95 36.50
N PHE A 173 5.16 -11.08 36.89
CA PHE A 173 5.70 -10.41 38.08
C PHE A 173 5.77 -8.89 37.90
N ASP A 174 6.13 -8.40 36.70
CA ASP A 174 6.13 -6.98 36.37
C ASP A 174 4.69 -6.37 36.42
N GLU A 175 3.69 -7.11 35.94
CA GLU A 175 2.29 -6.71 36.05
C GLU A 175 1.80 -6.68 37.51
N LEU A 176 2.19 -7.64 38.32
CA LEU A 176 1.86 -7.69 39.75
C LEU A 176 2.53 -6.56 40.56
N GLN A 177 3.73 -6.13 40.16
CA GLN A 177 4.44 -5.02 40.80
C GLN A 177 3.89 -3.64 40.39
N LYS A 178 3.30 -3.50 39.21
CA LYS A 178 2.76 -2.23 38.70
C LYS A 178 1.40 -1.83 39.28
N GLY A 179 0.76 -2.70 40.08
CA GLY A 179 -0.56 -2.45 40.65
C GLY A 179 -1.69 -2.52 39.62
N GLU A 180 -2.91 -2.29 40.03
CA GLU A 180 -4.10 -2.26 39.16
C GLU A 180 -3.93 -1.17 38.09
N THR A 181 -3.58 -1.55 36.87
CA THR A 181 -3.66 -0.67 35.72
C THR A 181 -5.13 -0.61 35.29
N GLN A 182 -5.73 0.58 35.30
CA GLN A 182 -7.05 0.78 34.73
C GLN A 182 -6.94 0.71 33.20
N GLU A 183 -7.48 -0.36 32.61
CA GLU A 183 -7.55 -0.51 31.16
C GLU A 183 -8.76 0.27 30.61
N LEU A 184 -8.51 1.19 29.68
CA LEU A 184 -9.55 1.86 28.91
C LEU A 184 -9.74 1.14 27.59
N LEU A 185 -10.82 0.37 27.46
CA LEU A 185 -11.16 -0.32 26.22
C LEU A 185 -11.86 0.63 25.26
N LEU A 186 -11.22 0.92 24.12
CA LEU A 186 -11.72 1.81 23.09
C LEU A 186 -12.06 1.02 21.81
N ILE A 187 -13.18 1.39 21.17
CA ILE A 187 -13.53 0.92 19.83
C ILE A 187 -13.32 2.07 18.86
N LEU A 188 -12.32 1.95 18.00
CA LEU A 188 -12.03 2.93 16.95
C LEU A 188 -12.76 2.55 15.66
N LYS A 189 -13.45 3.53 15.06
CA LYS A 189 -14.12 3.39 13.77
C LYS A 189 -13.68 4.54 12.87
N GLY A 190 -13.17 4.21 11.68
CA GLY A 190 -12.76 5.17 10.65
C GLY A 190 -13.38 4.83 9.30
N ASP A 191 -13.30 5.76 8.39
CA ASP A 191 -13.71 5.63 6.99
C ASP A 191 -12.74 4.80 6.14
N GLY A 192 -11.48 4.70 6.60
CA GLY A 192 -10.44 3.91 5.97
C GLY A 192 -9.40 3.42 6.97
N ALA A 193 -8.62 2.42 6.58
CA ALA A 193 -7.60 1.80 7.44
C ALA A 193 -6.55 2.81 7.92
N GLY A 194 -6.11 3.74 7.06
CA GLY A 194 -5.11 4.74 7.40
C GLY A 194 -5.56 5.72 8.49
N SER A 195 -6.84 6.11 8.51
CA SER A 195 -7.41 6.97 9.56
C SER A 195 -7.42 6.27 10.92
N VAL A 196 -7.72 4.97 10.95
CA VAL A 196 -7.73 4.16 12.18
C VAL A 196 -6.31 3.97 12.69
N GLU A 197 -5.35 3.65 11.81
CA GLU A 197 -3.94 3.47 12.14
C GLU A 197 -3.32 4.76 12.70
N ALA A 198 -3.62 5.91 12.09
CA ALA A 198 -3.15 7.21 12.58
C ALA A 198 -3.69 7.52 14.00
N LEU A 199 -4.95 7.20 14.29
CA LEU A 199 -5.53 7.34 15.62
C LEU A 199 -4.89 6.38 16.62
N GLU A 200 -4.69 5.12 16.23
CA GLU A 200 -4.04 4.11 17.09
C GLU A 200 -2.63 4.56 17.48
N LEU A 201 -1.82 4.99 16.51
CA LEU A 201 -0.48 5.53 16.77
C LEU A 201 -0.50 6.78 17.65
N SER A 202 -1.49 7.66 17.51
CA SER A 202 -1.65 8.85 18.36
C SER A 202 -1.99 8.49 19.80
N LEU A 203 -2.84 7.47 20.01
CA LEU A 203 -3.26 7.02 21.34
C LEU A 203 -2.14 6.33 22.13
N ILE A 204 -1.14 5.76 21.47
CA ILE A 204 0.03 5.16 22.14
C ILE A 204 0.86 6.22 22.90
N HIS A 205 0.74 7.49 22.52
CA HIS A 205 1.50 8.59 23.11
C HIS A 205 0.73 9.38 24.19
N ILE A 206 -0.48 8.97 24.52
CA ILE A 206 -1.29 9.56 25.62
C ILE A 206 -1.10 8.76 26.89
#